data_34711007fc5c87778f4d0abf76c27e87
#
_entry.id   34711007fc5c87778f4d0abf76c27e87
#
_cell.length_a   1.000
_cell.length_b   1.000
_cell.length_c   1.000
_cell.angle_alpha   90.00
_cell.angle_beta   90.00
_cell.angle_gamma   90.00
#
_symmetry.space_group_name_H-M   'P 1'
#
loop_
_entity.id
_entity.type
_entity.pdbx_description
1 polymer ?
#
loop_
_entity_poly.entity_id
_entity_poly.type
_entity_poly.pdbx_seq_one_letter_code
_entity_poly.pdbx_strand_id
1 'polypeptide(L)'
;MLCSYLMWYPGCLALPDLDLWDKDLMQIYIGEEDNWTPPQPCIDLVSKINSEGGNALIELYPNSFHSFDGPMPLRLIPDAYSWANCKLKLNAETKKVYDPNNKLLDFSDPKLRRQAYESCATKGEVMAGASPEYKNSAFEHLAILLPKLD
;
A
#
# COMPACT_ATOMS: atom_id res chain seq x y z
N MET A 1 1.56 -13.52 -22.32
CA MET A 1 0.82 -13.80 -21.09
C MET A 1 0.93 -12.51 -20.27
N LEU A 2 -0.15 -11.75 -20.19
CA LEU A 2 -0.18 -10.52 -19.40
C LEU A 2 -0.31 -10.93 -17.94
N CYS A 3 0.64 -10.56 -17.11
CA CYS A 3 0.51 -10.66 -15.66
C CYS A 3 -0.09 -9.35 -15.13
N SER A 4 -1.02 -9.45 -14.19
CA SER A 4 -1.58 -8.27 -13.53
C SER A 4 -1.44 -8.41 -12.03
N TYR A 5 -1.13 -7.31 -11.38
CA TYR A 5 -0.94 -7.25 -9.94
C TYR A 5 -2.13 -6.53 -9.31
N LEU A 6 -2.91 -7.26 -8.53
CA LEU A 6 -4.07 -6.73 -7.82
C LEU A 6 -3.76 -6.67 -6.33
N MET A 7 -3.85 -5.49 -5.73
CA MET A 7 -3.44 -5.27 -4.36
C MET A 7 -4.54 -4.55 -3.57
N TRP A 8 -4.89 -5.10 -2.42
CA TRP A 8 -5.79 -4.49 -1.45
C TRP A 8 -5.00 -3.94 -0.27
N TYR A 9 -5.23 -2.68 0.03
CA TYR A 9 -4.60 -1.91 1.13
C TYR A 9 -3.10 -2.18 1.32
N PRO A 10 -2.29 -2.14 0.26
CA PRO A 10 -0.86 -2.39 0.38
C PRO A 10 -0.18 -1.29 1.19
N GLY A 11 0.92 -1.63 1.85
CA GLY A 11 1.63 -0.65 2.67
C GLY A 11 2.42 0.40 1.88
N CYS A 12 2.73 0.21 0.62
CA CYS A 12 3.51 1.08 -0.28
C CYS A 12 4.63 1.91 0.41
N LEU A 13 5.11 1.45 1.56
CA LEU A 13 5.95 2.23 2.48
C LEU A 13 7.35 2.49 1.95
N ALA A 14 7.81 1.69 1.01
CA ALA A 14 9.13 1.80 0.41
C ALA A 14 8.98 2.02 -1.09
N LEU A 15 9.30 3.24 -1.54
CA LEU A 15 9.35 3.54 -2.96
C LEU A 15 10.63 2.94 -3.57
N PRO A 16 10.52 2.07 -4.56
CA PRO A 16 11.68 1.54 -5.26
C PRO A 16 12.28 2.59 -6.21
N ASP A 17 13.59 2.51 -6.38
CA ASP A 17 14.36 3.35 -7.30
C ASP A 17 14.51 2.72 -8.69
N LEU A 18 13.45 2.06 -9.16
CA LEU A 18 13.42 1.46 -10.49
C LEU A 18 13.15 2.53 -11.55
N ASP A 19 13.90 2.46 -12.64
CA ASP A 19 13.72 3.30 -13.82
C ASP A 19 12.88 2.61 -14.91
N LEU A 20 12.67 1.29 -14.78
CA LEU A 20 11.94 0.46 -15.73
C LEU A 20 10.86 -0.32 -15.00
N TRP A 21 9.62 -0.10 -15.41
CA TRP A 21 8.45 -0.81 -14.93
C TRP A 21 7.87 -1.70 -16.00
N ASP A 22 7.37 -2.86 -15.58
CA ASP A 22 6.61 -3.72 -16.46
C ASP A 22 5.38 -2.99 -16.99
N LYS A 23 4.96 -3.36 -18.21
CA LYS A 23 3.71 -2.85 -18.81
C LYS A 23 2.47 -3.56 -18.26
N ASP A 24 2.68 -4.60 -17.48
CA ASP A 24 1.61 -5.32 -16.81
C ASP A 24 0.87 -4.39 -15.84
N LEU A 25 -0.43 -4.54 -15.77
CA LEU A 25 -1.26 -3.68 -14.94
C LEU A 25 -1.01 -3.94 -13.46
N MET A 26 -0.72 -2.87 -12.73
CA MET A 26 -0.80 -2.82 -11.27
C MET A 26 -2.07 -2.08 -10.86
N GLN A 27 -2.99 -2.74 -10.17
CA GLN A 27 -4.21 -2.13 -9.65
C GLN A 27 -4.21 -2.16 -8.13
N ILE A 28 -4.39 -1.00 -7.52
CA ILE A 28 -4.48 -0.82 -6.06
C ILE A 28 -5.89 -0.41 -5.67
N TYR A 29 -6.41 -1.02 -4.61
CA TYR A 29 -7.68 -0.68 -3.96
C TYR A 29 -7.40 -0.30 -2.51
N ILE A 30 -7.75 0.93 -2.09
CA ILE A 30 -7.42 1.43 -0.75
C ILE A 30 -8.45 2.47 -0.28
N GLY A 31 -8.73 2.48 1.01
CA GLY A 31 -9.60 3.50 1.62
C GLY A 31 -8.89 4.84 1.76
N GLU A 32 -9.60 5.95 1.54
CA GLU A 32 -9.04 7.30 1.72
C GLU A 32 -8.67 7.59 3.18
N GLU A 33 -9.43 7.02 4.13
CA GLU A 33 -9.22 7.17 5.57
C GLU A 33 -8.37 6.05 6.18
N ASP A 34 -7.72 5.22 5.34
CA ASP A 34 -6.86 4.15 5.86
C ASP A 34 -5.68 4.75 6.63
N ASN A 35 -5.76 4.68 7.95
CA ASN A 35 -4.73 5.15 8.85
C ASN A 35 -3.81 4.04 9.37
N TRP A 36 -4.03 2.81 8.92
CA TRP A 36 -3.10 1.70 9.13
C TRP A 36 -1.99 1.70 8.07
N THR A 37 -2.40 1.62 6.82
CA THR A 37 -1.55 1.72 5.62
C THR A 37 -2.06 2.88 4.77
N PRO A 38 -1.64 4.12 5.06
CA PRO A 38 -2.26 5.30 4.43
C PRO A 38 -2.08 5.33 2.91
N PRO A 39 -3.05 5.91 2.18
CA PRO A 39 -3.09 5.86 0.73
C PRO A 39 -1.98 6.68 0.05
N GLN A 40 -1.49 7.75 0.69
CA GLN A 40 -0.55 8.67 0.03
C GLN A 40 0.72 8.01 -0.52
N PRO A 41 1.40 7.08 0.20
CA PRO A 41 2.54 6.36 -0.37
C PRO A 41 2.20 5.54 -1.62
N CYS A 42 0.97 4.99 -1.70
CA CYS A 42 0.51 4.26 -2.87
C CYS A 42 0.19 5.20 -4.04
N ILE A 43 -0.39 6.36 -3.77
CA ILE A 43 -0.60 7.42 -4.77
C ILE A 43 0.74 7.85 -5.37
N ASP A 44 1.75 8.08 -4.52
CA ASP A 44 3.09 8.46 -4.95
C ASP A 44 3.75 7.34 -5.79
N LEU A 45 3.58 6.07 -5.39
CA LEU A 45 4.07 4.91 -6.13
C LEU A 45 3.42 4.81 -7.52
N VAL A 46 2.09 4.92 -7.60
CA VAL A 46 1.35 4.89 -8.88
C VAL A 46 1.80 6.02 -9.80
N SER A 47 1.96 7.23 -9.24
CA SER A 47 2.45 8.39 -9.99
C SER A 47 3.85 8.14 -10.55
N LYS A 48 4.76 7.60 -9.73
CA LYS A 48 6.13 7.25 -10.14
C LYS A 48 6.10 6.21 -11.27
N ILE A 49 5.39 5.09 -11.09
CA ILE A 49 5.29 4.02 -12.09
C ILE A 49 4.84 4.59 -13.43
N ASN A 50 3.76 5.37 -13.44
CA ASN A 50 3.20 5.93 -14.67
C ASN A 50 4.12 6.96 -15.33
N SER A 51 4.81 7.79 -14.55
CA SER A 51 5.77 8.77 -15.09
C SER A 51 6.98 8.12 -15.74
N GLU A 52 7.32 6.90 -15.35
CA GLU A 52 8.43 6.08 -15.88
C GLU A 52 7.96 5.08 -16.95
N GLY A 53 6.72 5.22 -17.41
CA GLY A 53 6.16 4.47 -18.53
C GLY A 53 5.62 3.08 -18.17
N GLY A 54 5.40 2.80 -16.88
CA GLY A 54 4.66 1.64 -16.41
C GLY A 54 3.15 1.80 -16.57
N ASN A 55 2.38 0.89 -15.98
CA ASN A 55 0.92 0.86 -16.06
C ASN A 55 0.32 0.57 -14.68
N ALA A 56 -0.01 1.61 -13.95
CA ALA A 56 -0.56 1.47 -12.60
C ALA A 56 -1.81 2.32 -12.40
N LEU A 57 -2.78 1.78 -11.69
CA LEU A 57 -4.03 2.42 -11.31
C LEU A 57 -4.24 2.31 -9.80
N ILE A 58 -4.91 3.31 -9.24
CA ILE A 58 -5.34 3.30 -7.85
C ILE A 58 -6.80 3.72 -7.77
N GLU A 59 -7.59 2.95 -7.04
CA GLU A 59 -8.97 3.26 -6.70
C GLU A 59 -9.04 3.64 -5.24
N LEU A 60 -9.47 4.87 -4.97
CA LEU A 60 -9.63 5.41 -3.63
C LEU A 60 -11.10 5.35 -3.23
N TYR A 61 -11.38 4.76 -2.08
CA TYR A 61 -12.74 4.62 -1.54
C TYR A 61 -12.98 5.67 -0.45
N PRO A 62 -13.85 6.67 -0.71
CA PRO A 62 -14.14 7.73 0.25
C PRO A 62 -14.66 7.18 1.59
N ASN A 63 -14.31 7.85 2.70
CA ASN A 63 -14.75 7.48 4.05
C ASN A 63 -14.49 6.00 4.43
N SER A 64 -13.54 5.35 3.80
CA SER A 64 -13.23 3.95 3.99
C SER A 64 -11.87 3.77 4.64
N PHE A 65 -11.81 2.88 5.63
CA PHE A 65 -10.62 2.52 6.39
C PHE A 65 -10.01 1.22 5.88
N HIS A 66 -8.98 0.74 6.56
CA HIS A 66 -8.35 -0.55 6.27
C HIS A 66 -9.37 -1.69 6.32
N SER A 67 -9.31 -2.64 5.39
CA SER A 67 -10.25 -3.77 5.29
C SER A 67 -11.73 -3.36 5.05
N PHE A 68 -11.94 -2.29 4.28
CA PHE A 68 -13.28 -1.74 4.02
C PHE A 68 -14.24 -2.71 3.33
N ASP A 69 -13.72 -3.66 2.55
CA ASP A 69 -14.47 -4.72 1.84
C ASP A 69 -14.70 -5.98 2.70
N GLY A 70 -14.10 -6.04 3.88
CA GLY A 70 -14.17 -7.19 4.77
C GLY A 70 -15.53 -7.35 5.48
N PRO A 71 -15.75 -8.50 6.16
CA PRO A 71 -17.00 -8.77 6.86
C PRO A 71 -17.09 -8.13 8.25
N MET A 72 -15.95 -7.69 8.79
CA MET A 72 -15.88 -7.18 10.18
C MET A 72 -16.38 -5.75 10.26
N PRO A 73 -17.20 -5.40 11.28
CA PRO A 73 -17.62 -4.03 11.46
C PRO A 73 -16.45 -3.10 11.73
N LEU A 74 -16.57 -1.84 11.30
CA LEU A 74 -15.57 -0.81 11.57
C LEU A 74 -15.33 -0.67 13.07
N ARG A 75 -14.07 -0.72 13.48
CA ARG A 75 -13.66 -0.65 14.89
C ARG A 75 -12.26 -0.09 15.06
N LEU A 76 -12.00 0.45 16.24
CA LEU A 76 -10.66 0.81 16.68
C LEU A 76 -9.83 -0.45 16.99
N ILE A 77 -8.56 -0.46 16.54
CA ILE A 77 -7.56 -1.47 16.85
C ILE A 77 -6.48 -0.82 17.73
N PRO A 78 -6.64 -0.82 19.06
CA PRO A 78 -5.86 0.03 19.96
C PRO A 78 -4.37 -0.35 20.05
N ASP A 79 -4.02 -1.60 19.72
CA ASP A 79 -2.64 -2.09 19.78
C ASP A 79 -1.96 -2.15 18.41
N ALA A 80 -2.62 -1.73 17.36
CA ALA A 80 -2.02 -1.65 16.03
C ALA A 80 -1.08 -0.44 15.90
N TYR A 81 -0.24 -0.50 14.89
CA TYR A 81 0.69 0.57 14.55
C TYR A 81 0.27 1.20 13.23
N SER A 82 0.02 2.50 13.23
CA SER A 82 -0.11 3.28 12.00
C SER A 82 1.26 3.46 11.33
N TRP A 83 1.31 3.23 10.03
CA TRP A 83 2.52 3.37 9.22
C TRP A 83 2.58 4.71 8.48
N ALA A 84 1.73 5.65 8.83
CA ALA A 84 1.58 6.94 8.16
C ALA A 84 2.88 7.75 8.03
N ASN A 85 3.77 7.61 9.00
CA ASN A 85 5.03 8.35 9.04
C ASN A 85 6.22 7.57 8.47
N CYS A 86 6.01 6.33 8.01
CA CYS A 86 7.06 5.50 7.45
C CYS A 86 7.27 5.82 5.97
N LYS A 87 8.28 6.63 5.68
CA LYS A 87 8.71 6.97 4.31
C LYS A 87 10.05 6.31 4.03
N LEU A 88 10.01 5.08 3.53
CA LEU A 88 11.21 4.29 3.26
C LEU A 88 11.59 4.39 1.78
N LYS A 89 12.86 4.18 1.48
CA LYS A 89 13.39 4.07 0.13
C LYS A 89 13.92 2.66 -0.08
N LEU A 90 13.57 2.03 -1.18
CA LEU A 90 14.06 0.71 -1.56
C LEU A 90 14.98 0.84 -2.77
N ASN A 91 16.25 0.50 -2.60
CA ASN A 91 17.12 0.28 -3.74
C ASN A 91 16.82 -1.10 -4.33
N ALA A 92 16.25 -1.12 -5.53
CA ALA A 92 15.73 -2.34 -6.15
C ALA A 92 16.85 -3.30 -6.59
N GLU A 93 18.01 -2.78 -7.00
CA GLU A 93 19.16 -3.58 -7.42
C GLU A 93 19.78 -4.30 -6.21
N THR A 94 20.11 -3.55 -5.16
CA THR A 94 20.77 -4.09 -3.97
C THR A 94 19.80 -4.68 -2.95
N LYS A 95 18.49 -4.49 -3.13
CA LYS A 95 17.41 -4.87 -2.20
C LYS A 95 17.59 -4.29 -0.79
N LYS A 96 18.27 -3.16 -0.70
CA LYS A 96 18.51 -2.46 0.56
C LYS A 96 17.45 -1.39 0.80
N VAL A 97 17.04 -1.26 2.06
CA VAL A 97 16.06 -0.28 2.50
C VAL A 97 16.77 0.83 3.28
N TYR A 98 16.35 2.07 3.04
CA TYR A 98 16.90 3.25 3.67
C TYR A 98 15.78 4.09 4.29
N ASP A 99 16.08 4.81 5.36
CA ASP A 99 15.21 5.83 5.91
C ASP A 99 15.23 7.12 5.01
N PRO A 100 14.38 8.11 5.29
CA PRO A 100 14.38 9.37 4.54
C PRO A 100 15.73 10.11 4.53
N ASN A 101 16.56 9.89 5.55
CA ASN A 101 17.89 10.52 5.71
C ASN A 101 19.02 9.70 5.05
N ASN A 102 18.66 8.68 4.23
CA ASN A 102 19.58 7.77 3.56
C ASN A 102 20.40 6.87 4.52
N LYS A 103 19.95 6.67 5.74
CA LYS A 103 20.53 5.67 6.65
C LYS A 103 20.05 4.29 6.24
N LEU A 104 20.99 3.37 6.05
CA LEU A 104 20.69 1.97 5.77
C LEU A 104 19.95 1.32 6.94
N LEU A 105 18.84 0.67 6.64
CA LEU A 105 18.04 -0.13 7.57
C LEU A 105 18.29 -1.62 7.27
N ASP A 106 18.70 -2.35 8.27
CA ASP A 106 18.93 -3.79 8.11
C ASP A 106 17.63 -4.57 8.32
N PHE A 107 17.09 -5.06 7.21
CA PHE A 107 15.85 -5.85 7.18
C PHE A 107 16.11 -7.36 7.22
N SER A 108 17.38 -7.79 7.18
CA SER A 108 17.74 -9.21 7.25
C SER A 108 17.58 -9.77 8.68
N ASP A 109 17.85 -8.93 9.68
CA ASP A 109 17.65 -9.27 11.10
C ASP A 109 16.24 -8.85 11.56
N PRO A 110 15.41 -9.78 12.08
CA PRO A 110 14.05 -9.47 12.53
C PRO A 110 13.98 -8.40 13.64
N LYS A 111 14.99 -8.34 14.52
CA LYS A 111 15.05 -7.35 15.61
C LYS A 111 15.35 -5.96 15.06
N LEU A 112 16.31 -5.84 14.15
CA LEU A 112 16.67 -4.57 13.51
C LEU A 112 15.54 -4.08 12.62
N ARG A 113 14.88 -4.98 11.88
CA ARG A 113 13.68 -4.67 11.10
C ARG A 113 12.56 -4.11 11.98
N ARG A 114 12.29 -4.74 13.12
CA ARG A 114 11.32 -4.23 14.09
C ARG A 114 11.68 -2.84 14.60
N GLN A 115 12.94 -2.61 14.97
CA GLN A 115 13.42 -1.29 15.41
C GLN A 115 13.27 -0.23 14.30
N ALA A 116 13.53 -0.60 13.04
CA ALA A 116 13.34 0.29 11.90
C ALA A 116 11.86 0.72 11.75
N TYR A 117 10.93 -0.22 11.87
CA TYR A 117 9.51 0.10 11.85
C TYR A 117 9.08 0.92 13.07
N GLU A 118 9.49 0.56 14.26
CA GLU A 118 9.16 1.29 15.50
C GLU A 118 9.71 2.74 15.48
N SER A 119 10.71 3.05 14.66
CA SER A 119 11.24 4.40 14.53
C SER A 119 10.31 5.36 13.76
N CYS A 120 9.36 4.85 12.98
CA CYS A 120 8.47 5.64 12.16
C CYS A 120 6.98 5.36 12.41
N ALA A 121 6.63 4.15 12.86
CA ALA A 121 5.26 3.79 13.15
C ALA A 121 4.78 4.40 14.48
N THR A 122 3.52 4.81 14.52
CA THR A 122 2.87 5.30 15.73
C THR A 122 1.85 4.29 16.23
N LYS A 123 1.91 3.96 17.54
CA LYS A 123 0.98 3.01 18.15
C LYS A 123 -0.37 3.67 18.47
N GLY A 124 -1.45 2.94 18.19
CA GLY A 124 -2.82 3.31 18.58
C GLY A 124 -3.61 4.02 17.49
N GLU A 125 -4.90 4.18 17.75
CA GLU A 125 -5.87 4.90 16.91
C GLU A 125 -6.02 4.40 15.47
N VAL A 126 -5.66 3.13 15.20
CA VAL A 126 -5.87 2.52 13.89
C VAL A 126 -7.31 2.07 13.78
N MET A 127 -7.98 2.47 12.71
CA MET A 127 -9.33 2.04 12.37
C MET A 127 -9.29 0.99 11.27
N ALA A 128 -10.08 -0.07 11.42
CA ALA A 128 -10.23 -1.09 10.39
C ALA A 128 -11.62 -1.72 10.41
N GLY A 129 -12.13 -2.11 9.25
CA GLY A 129 -13.39 -2.81 9.11
C GLY A 129 -14.25 -2.30 7.95
N ALA A 130 -15.35 -3.00 7.71
CA ALA A 130 -16.22 -2.81 6.57
C ALA A 130 -16.74 -1.38 6.44
N SER A 131 -16.74 -0.89 5.20
CA SER A 131 -17.58 0.22 4.77
C SER A 131 -18.85 -0.37 4.14
N PRO A 132 -20.04 -0.13 4.71
CA PRO A 132 -21.29 -0.66 4.13
C PRO A 132 -21.51 -0.23 2.67
N GLU A 133 -21.03 0.95 2.32
CA GLU A 133 -21.17 1.54 0.98
C GLU A 133 -20.29 0.85 -0.06
N TYR A 134 -19.07 0.45 0.33
CA TYR A 134 -18.06 -0.04 -0.63
C TYR A 134 -17.69 -1.52 -0.46
N LYS A 135 -18.39 -2.24 0.43
CA LYS A 135 -18.09 -3.65 0.72
C LYS A 135 -17.97 -4.53 -0.53
N ASN A 136 -18.80 -4.27 -1.54
CA ASN A 136 -18.82 -5.04 -2.78
C ASN A 136 -18.13 -4.31 -3.95
N SER A 137 -17.90 -3.02 -3.83
CA SER A 137 -17.42 -2.18 -4.95
C SER A 137 -16.06 -2.60 -5.47
N ALA A 138 -15.12 -2.99 -4.60
CA ALA A 138 -13.82 -3.49 -5.02
C ALA A 138 -13.92 -4.78 -5.84
N PHE A 139 -14.84 -5.68 -5.48
CA PHE A 139 -15.11 -6.90 -6.23
C PHE A 139 -15.83 -6.63 -7.54
N GLU A 140 -16.75 -5.66 -7.57
CA GLU A 140 -17.44 -5.22 -8.79
C GLU A 140 -16.44 -4.59 -9.78
N HIS A 141 -15.55 -3.73 -9.31
CA HIS A 141 -14.46 -3.17 -10.13
C HIS A 141 -13.54 -4.27 -10.66
N LEU A 142 -13.19 -5.24 -9.83
CA LEU A 142 -12.41 -6.40 -10.25
C LEU A 142 -13.12 -7.21 -11.35
N ALA A 143 -14.42 -7.46 -11.19
CA ALA A 143 -15.22 -8.19 -12.18
C ALA A 143 -15.29 -7.47 -13.53
N ILE A 144 -15.24 -6.13 -13.54
CA ILE A 144 -15.17 -5.32 -14.76
C ILE A 144 -13.76 -5.34 -15.37
N LEU A 145 -12.74 -5.42 -14.55
CA LEU A 145 -11.34 -5.37 -14.96
C LEU A 145 -10.85 -6.70 -15.54
N LEU A 146 -11.18 -7.83 -14.88
CA LEU A 146 -10.68 -9.17 -15.26
C LEU A 146 -10.87 -9.52 -16.74
N PRO A 147 -12.03 -9.27 -17.39
CA PRO A 147 -12.22 -9.57 -18.80
C PRO A 147 -11.36 -8.71 -19.76
N LYS A 148 -10.71 -7.66 -19.26
CA LYS A 148 -9.85 -6.75 -20.04
C LYS A 148 -8.38 -7.09 -19.94
N LEU A 149 -8.05 -8.12 -19.15
CA LEU A 149 -6.68 -8.56 -18.89
C LEU A 149 -6.24 -9.75 -19.77
N ASP A 150 -7.11 -10.19 -20.72
CA ASP A 150 -6.83 -11.27 -21.67
C ASP A 150 -6.07 -10.79 -22.92
#